data_e1dd200596706083d7fd092bca24d66e
#
_entry.id   e1dd200596706083d7fd092bca24d66e
#
_cell.length_a   1.000
_cell.length_b   1.000
_cell.length_c   1.000
_cell.angle_alpha   90.00
_cell.angle_beta   90.00
_cell.angle_gamma   90.00
#
_symmetry.space_group_name_H-M   'P 1'
#
loop_
_entity.id
_entity.type
_entity.pdbx_description
1 polymer ?
#
loop_
_entity_poly.entity_id
_entity_poly.type
_entity_poly.pdbx_seq_one_letter_code
_entity_poly.pdbx_strand_id
1 'polypeptide(L)'
;MALLAAALLLAGCGSASTADDGPSEPGSSAAAPSASIDPADLKPGNKPATPEALAAITLEHVGIEPESFDGGDLYFEKDEVGTVLLWGAGRSLEVKAGPADDDLLSTWCEEGMSGCDEVKSEAGVATVAWDLATADGTPGQVMVSHRSGKEERRAVYIGEKITADPRKLDLEVGVDDLVGLVTDPRLGTRTTAKMTKAQVEGFPSEGANGEGEVALTAGAIAAGLLETEAYADIDSFEKADAADYGKGAFGVVGTRPDGSTVTAIHAPRLSAEQQKCPKRLTCSKGDTDGYDGWTEGSAETVRCYPAEGERSAFCGVVRQQAPAPFPGDDLDEVLSGLEEGLEALWPTIPADTARRGESLVG
;
A
#
# COMPACT_ATOMS: atom_id res chain seq x y z
N MET A 1 -15.30 -44.15 30.67
CA MET A 1 -14.12 -44.78 31.31
C MET A 1 -13.00 -43.72 31.25
N ALA A 2 -12.86 -43.07 32.34
CA ALA A 2 -11.75 -43.01 33.32
C ALA A 2 -10.57 -42.17 32.79
N LEU A 3 -10.46 -40.91 33.16
CA LEU A 3 -9.70 -40.33 34.29
C LEU A 3 -8.22 -40.71 34.32
N LEU A 4 -7.34 -39.70 34.18
CA LEU A 4 -6.25 -39.50 35.14
C LEU A 4 -5.67 -38.07 35.00
N ALA A 5 -5.81 -37.33 36.11
CA ALA A 5 -5.17 -36.06 36.39
C ALA A 5 -3.76 -36.33 36.97
N ALA A 6 -2.80 -35.43 36.69
CA ALA A 6 -1.58 -35.35 37.49
C ALA A 6 -1.23 -33.86 37.69
N ALA A 7 -1.44 -33.39 38.89
CA ALA A 7 -0.93 -32.14 39.43
C ALA A 7 0.49 -32.35 39.94
N LEU A 8 1.40 -31.41 39.66
CA LEU A 8 2.68 -31.32 40.35
C LEU A 8 2.82 -29.88 40.88
N LEU A 9 2.66 -29.79 42.20
CA LEU A 9 3.04 -28.68 43.06
C LEU A 9 4.56 -28.75 43.31
N LEU A 10 5.26 -27.67 43.08
CA LEU A 10 6.57 -27.44 43.70
C LEU A 10 6.55 -26.06 44.35
N ALA A 11 6.53 -26.11 45.66
CA ALA A 11 6.75 -24.98 46.56
C ALA A 11 8.25 -24.74 46.66
N GLY A 12 8.67 -23.47 46.58
CA GLY A 12 10.01 -22.98 46.88
C GLY A 12 9.90 -21.73 47.72
N CYS A 13 10.14 -21.87 48.99
CA CYS A 13 10.29 -20.77 49.97
C CYS A 13 11.64 -20.07 49.78
N GLY A 14 11.70 -18.77 50.00
CA GLY A 14 12.96 -18.14 50.29
C GLY A 14 12.98 -16.61 50.23
N SER A 15 12.86 -16.04 51.41
CA SER A 15 13.50 -14.84 51.98
C SER A 15 12.82 -13.51 51.78
N ALA A 16 12.28 -13.07 52.91
CA ALA A 16 11.90 -11.72 53.24
C ALA A 16 13.13 -10.78 53.26
N SER A 17 12.99 -9.62 52.65
CA SER A 17 13.75 -8.42 52.97
C SER A 17 12.75 -7.29 53.15
N THR A 18 12.76 -6.76 54.34
CA THR A 18 11.95 -5.65 54.83
C THR A 18 12.47 -4.30 54.31
N ALA A 19 11.51 -3.37 54.23
CA ALA A 19 11.64 -1.91 54.29
C ALA A 19 11.94 -1.21 52.96
N ASP A 20 11.06 -0.41 52.42
CA ASP A 20 10.82 0.97 52.81
C ASP A 20 9.60 1.51 52.04
N ASP A 21 8.59 1.94 52.79
CA ASP A 21 7.39 2.61 52.27
C ASP A 21 7.76 4.06 51.91
N GLY A 22 8.04 4.31 50.62
CA GLY A 22 8.01 5.63 50.04
C GLY A 22 6.82 5.73 49.09
N PRO A 23 5.97 6.78 49.13
CA PRO A 23 4.87 6.94 48.20
C PRO A 23 5.44 7.15 46.79
N SER A 24 5.18 6.20 45.92
CA SER A 24 5.43 6.34 44.47
C SER A 24 4.53 7.45 43.94
N GLU A 25 5.13 8.58 43.60
CA GLU A 25 4.48 9.59 42.77
C GLU A 25 4.08 8.93 41.41
N PRO A 26 2.86 9.18 40.91
CA PRO A 26 2.48 8.76 39.58
C PRO A 26 3.44 9.45 38.60
N GLY A 27 4.21 8.63 37.88
CA GLY A 27 5.13 9.08 36.84
C GLY A 27 4.36 9.99 35.88
N SER A 28 4.73 11.25 35.88
CA SER A 28 4.32 12.23 34.88
C SER A 28 4.80 11.73 33.55
N SER A 29 3.88 11.25 32.73
CA SER A 29 4.11 11.02 31.32
C SER A 29 4.56 12.37 30.78
N ALA A 30 5.82 12.50 30.42
CA ALA A 30 6.32 13.69 29.76
C ALA A 30 5.59 13.82 28.45
N ALA A 31 4.63 14.75 28.39
CA ALA A 31 4.05 15.19 27.12
C ALA A 31 5.23 15.60 26.22
N ALA A 32 5.29 15.00 25.04
CA ALA A 32 6.23 15.43 24.00
C ALA A 32 6.10 16.96 23.87
N PRO A 33 7.20 17.70 23.74
CA PRO A 33 7.13 19.14 23.59
C PRO A 33 6.32 19.45 22.32
N SER A 34 5.11 19.98 22.49
CA SER A 34 4.39 20.64 21.40
C SER A 34 5.29 21.74 20.89
N ALA A 35 6.00 21.49 19.81
CA ALA A 35 6.78 22.50 19.13
C ALA A 35 5.79 23.61 18.74
N SER A 36 5.92 24.80 19.34
CA SER A 36 5.08 25.94 18.99
C SER A 36 5.39 26.28 17.52
N ILE A 37 4.47 25.98 16.63
CA ILE A 37 4.58 26.27 15.20
C ILE A 37 4.57 27.79 15.08
N ASP A 38 5.59 28.36 14.39
CA ASP A 38 5.65 29.81 14.13
C ASP A 38 4.44 30.20 13.28
N PRO A 39 3.61 31.17 13.68
CA PRO A 39 2.49 31.64 12.87
C PRO A 39 2.85 32.05 11.45
N ALA A 40 4.13 32.39 11.18
CA ALA A 40 4.61 32.67 9.85
C ALA A 40 4.73 31.40 8.98
N ASP A 41 4.91 30.24 9.60
CA ASP A 41 4.98 28.94 8.92
C ASP A 41 3.58 28.40 8.55
N LEU A 42 2.51 28.94 9.15
CA LEU A 42 1.12 28.55 8.89
C LEU A 42 0.51 29.14 7.62
N LYS A 43 1.27 29.89 6.83
CA LYS A 43 0.76 30.41 5.57
C LYS A 43 0.93 29.34 4.48
N PRO A 44 -0.10 29.15 3.63
CA PRO A 44 0.04 28.31 2.45
C PRO A 44 1.28 28.71 1.67
N GLY A 45 2.13 27.75 1.35
CA GLY A 45 3.35 27.98 0.60
C GLY A 45 3.09 28.20 -0.90
N ASN A 46 4.13 28.56 -1.63
CA ASN A 46 4.07 28.72 -3.09
C ASN A 46 4.93 27.69 -3.85
N LYS A 47 5.51 26.74 -3.11
CA LYS A 47 6.31 25.64 -3.68
C LYS A 47 5.41 24.41 -3.88
N PRO A 48 5.64 23.61 -4.93
CA PRO A 48 5.01 22.30 -5.01
C PRO A 48 5.30 21.52 -3.71
N ALA A 49 4.31 20.87 -3.19
CA ALA A 49 4.50 19.96 -2.07
C ALA A 49 5.18 18.67 -2.54
N THR A 50 5.88 18.01 -1.65
CA THR A 50 6.48 16.69 -1.87
C THR A 50 5.86 15.69 -0.90
N PRO A 51 5.84 14.39 -1.21
CA PRO A 51 5.38 13.36 -0.29
C PRO A 51 6.08 13.43 1.07
N GLU A 52 7.39 13.67 1.09
CA GLU A 52 8.16 13.84 2.34
C GLU A 52 7.72 15.06 3.15
N ALA A 53 7.36 16.16 2.47
CA ALA A 53 6.81 17.34 3.16
C ALA A 53 5.46 17.02 3.84
N LEU A 54 4.61 16.24 3.18
CA LEU A 54 3.34 15.78 3.76
C LEU A 54 3.59 14.83 4.93
N ALA A 55 4.54 13.90 4.79
CA ALA A 55 4.93 13.01 5.89
C ALA A 55 5.41 13.78 7.11
N ALA A 56 6.26 14.81 6.92
CA ALA A 56 6.74 15.65 8.01
C ALA A 56 5.59 16.38 8.73
N ILE A 57 4.63 16.94 7.99
CA ILE A 57 3.45 17.59 8.56
C ILE A 57 2.60 16.55 9.31
N THR A 58 2.41 15.38 8.73
CA THR A 58 1.61 14.30 9.32
C THR A 58 2.19 13.87 10.66
N LEU A 59 3.50 13.65 10.75
CA LEU A 59 4.18 13.25 11.98
C LEU A 59 4.06 14.30 13.10
N GLU A 60 4.02 15.58 12.76
CA GLU A 60 3.80 16.65 13.75
C GLU A 60 2.40 16.55 14.40
N HIS A 61 1.40 16.02 13.69
CA HIS A 61 0.03 15.85 14.19
C HIS A 61 -0.19 14.53 14.90
N VAL A 62 0.28 13.42 14.32
CA VAL A 62 -0.04 12.09 14.86
C VAL A 62 0.91 11.67 16.00
N GLY A 63 2.12 12.22 16.05
CA GLY A 63 3.05 11.99 17.17
C GLY A 63 3.56 10.56 17.33
N ILE A 64 3.29 9.68 16.35
CA ILE A 64 3.67 8.26 16.36
C ILE A 64 4.61 8.01 15.21
N GLU A 65 5.75 7.39 15.49
CA GLU A 65 6.73 7.03 14.48
C GLU A 65 6.24 5.78 13.70
N PRO A 66 6.13 5.84 12.37
CA PRO A 66 5.76 4.68 11.56
C PRO A 66 6.94 3.71 11.43
N GLU A 67 6.63 2.45 11.12
CA GLU A 67 7.65 1.44 10.82
C GLU A 67 8.28 1.67 9.44
N SER A 68 7.49 2.21 8.51
CA SER A 68 7.94 2.57 7.17
C SER A 68 7.03 3.62 6.54
N PHE A 69 7.50 4.18 5.42
CA PHE A 69 6.73 5.12 4.59
C PHE A 69 6.61 4.56 3.18
N ASP A 70 5.49 4.89 2.54
CA ASP A 70 5.34 4.77 1.10
C ASP A 70 5.19 6.18 0.50
N GLY A 71 6.00 6.50 -0.49
CA GLY A 71 5.97 7.80 -1.19
C GLY A 71 4.73 8.00 -2.05
N GLY A 72 3.95 6.96 -2.25
CA GLY A 72 2.62 7.04 -2.84
C GLY A 72 2.55 7.36 -4.33
N ASP A 73 3.66 7.33 -5.06
CA ASP A 73 3.68 7.64 -6.51
C ASP A 73 2.76 6.71 -7.33
N LEU A 74 2.36 5.57 -6.77
CA LEU A 74 1.48 4.60 -7.42
C LEU A 74 -0.02 4.82 -7.13
N TYR A 75 -0.35 5.60 -6.09
CA TYR A 75 -1.74 5.73 -5.59
C TYR A 75 -2.36 7.10 -5.84
N PHE A 76 -1.60 8.08 -6.36
CA PHE A 76 -2.07 9.45 -6.49
C PHE A 76 -2.18 9.85 -7.96
N GLU A 77 -3.26 10.55 -8.26
CA GLU A 77 -3.48 11.08 -9.60
C GLU A 77 -2.47 12.21 -9.91
N LYS A 78 -2.32 12.53 -11.19
CA LYS A 78 -1.32 13.49 -11.70
C LYS A 78 -1.29 14.86 -10.98
N ASP A 79 -2.43 15.31 -10.48
CA ASP A 79 -2.57 16.60 -9.81
C ASP A 79 -2.71 16.46 -8.27
N GLU A 80 -2.47 15.26 -7.75
CA GLU A 80 -2.44 14.94 -6.34
C GLU A 80 -1.00 14.82 -5.82
N VAL A 81 -0.85 15.00 -4.52
CA VAL A 81 0.38 14.68 -3.78
C VAL A 81 -0.04 14.00 -2.49
N GLY A 82 0.66 12.94 -2.12
CA GLY A 82 0.32 12.19 -0.93
C GLY A 82 1.48 11.41 -0.35
N THR A 83 1.21 10.75 0.74
CA THR A 83 2.14 9.86 1.46
C THR A 83 1.36 8.83 2.24
N VAL A 84 1.95 7.68 2.47
CA VAL A 84 1.38 6.63 3.32
C VAL A 84 2.37 6.31 4.43
N LEU A 85 1.89 6.34 5.67
CA LEU A 85 2.60 5.90 6.86
C LEU A 85 2.11 4.50 7.21
N LEU A 86 3.03 3.57 7.42
CA LEU A 86 2.73 2.17 7.69
C LEU A 86 3.19 1.78 9.09
N TRP A 87 2.31 1.10 9.83
CA TRP A 87 2.61 0.44 11.08
C TRP A 87 2.29 -1.06 10.95
N GLY A 88 2.96 -1.89 11.68
CA GLY A 88 2.70 -3.33 11.65
C GLY A 88 1.23 -3.70 11.86
N ALA A 89 0.87 -4.95 11.51
CA ALA A 89 -0.50 -5.49 11.63
C ALA A 89 -1.55 -4.79 10.74
N GLY A 90 -1.17 -4.37 9.51
CA GLY A 90 -2.12 -3.83 8.54
C GLY A 90 -2.67 -2.44 8.87
N ARG A 91 -2.00 -1.71 9.75
CA ARG A 91 -2.36 -0.33 10.08
C ARG A 91 -1.65 0.64 9.15
N SER A 92 -2.40 1.60 8.63
CA SER A 92 -1.85 2.64 7.75
C SER A 92 -2.55 3.97 7.92
N LEU A 93 -1.87 5.03 7.53
CA LEU A 93 -2.43 6.37 7.37
C LEU A 93 -2.01 6.92 6.01
N GLU A 94 -2.97 6.97 5.11
CA GLU A 94 -2.82 7.68 3.84
C GLU A 94 -3.17 9.14 4.04
N VAL A 95 -2.34 10.03 3.53
CA VAL A 95 -2.57 11.48 3.55
C VAL A 95 -2.36 12.03 2.16
N LYS A 96 -3.35 12.75 1.66
CA LYS A 96 -3.25 13.36 0.33
C LYS A 96 -3.87 14.75 0.23
N ALA A 97 -3.39 15.50 -0.75
CA ALA A 97 -3.95 16.77 -1.17
C ALA A 97 -4.03 16.81 -2.70
N GLY A 98 -5.15 17.32 -3.21
CA GLY A 98 -5.40 17.37 -4.65
C GLY A 98 -6.57 18.27 -5.01
N PRO A 99 -6.99 18.27 -6.28
CA PRO A 99 -8.21 18.94 -6.69
C PRO A 99 -9.42 18.42 -5.92
N ALA A 100 -10.31 19.33 -5.50
CA ALA A 100 -11.55 18.92 -4.87
C ALA A 100 -12.46 18.23 -5.90
N ASP A 101 -12.83 17.01 -5.61
CA ASP A 101 -13.83 16.26 -6.35
C ASP A 101 -15.21 16.54 -5.72
N ASP A 102 -16.15 17.07 -6.53
CA ASP A 102 -17.46 17.43 -6.03
C ASP A 102 -18.32 16.21 -5.68
N ASP A 103 -17.98 15.04 -6.20
CA ASP A 103 -18.80 13.83 -6.05
C ASP A 103 -18.29 12.90 -4.92
N LEU A 104 -17.01 12.93 -4.57
CA LEU A 104 -16.40 11.94 -3.65
C LEU A 104 -16.90 12.07 -2.20
N LEU A 105 -17.06 13.27 -1.66
CA LEU A 105 -17.48 13.45 -0.27
C LEU A 105 -18.95 13.11 -0.06
N SER A 106 -19.84 13.44 -1.01
CA SER A 106 -21.25 13.04 -0.97
C SER A 106 -21.39 11.54 -1.09
N THR A 107 -20.64 10.91 -1.99
CA THR A 107 -20.66 9.48 -2.25
C THR A 107 -20.25 8.68 -1.02
N TRP A 108 -19.21 9.10 -0.30
CA TRP A 108 -18.71 8.35 0.86
C TRP A 108 -19.64 8.42 2.06
N CYS A 109 -20.31 9.55 2.28
CA CYS A 109 -21.30 9.68 3.35
C CYS A 109 -22.66 9.04 3.01
N GLU A 110 -22.96 8.80 1.75
CA GLU A 110 -24.23 8.26 1.30
C GLU A 110 -24.23 6.74 1.08
N GLU A 111 -23.09 6.13 0.72
CA GLU A 111 -23.01 4.72 0.34
C GLU A 111 -22.30 3.84 1.40
N GLY A 112 -23.05 3.47 2.43
CA GLY A 112 -22.68 2.29 3.23
C GLY A 112 -21.70 2.50 4.37
N MET A 113 -21.21 3.71 4.63
CA MET A 113 -20.37 3.98 5.79
C MET A 113 -21.15 3.81 7.09
N SER A 114 -20.47 3.32 8.14
CA SER A 114 -21.06 3.13 9.47
C SER A 114 -21.39 4.43 10.16
N GLY A 115 -20.81 5.54 9.74
CA GLY A 115 -21.15 6.89 10.19
C GLY A 115 -20.44 7.99 9.41
N CYS A 116 -21.04 9.19 9.46
CA CYS A 116 -20.50 10.39 8.83
C CYS A 116 -20.96 11.64 9.58
N ASP A 117 -20.06 12.56 9.88
CA ASP A 117 -20.34 13.78 10.63
C ASP A 117 -19.42 14.95 10.22
N GLU A 118 -19.90 16.16 10.38
CA GLU A 118 -19.06 17.36 10.29
C GLU A 118 -18.45 17.70 11.65
N VAL A 119 -17.14 17.91 11.68
CA VAL A 119 -16.40 18.37 12.86
C VAL A 119 -15.87 19.79 12.62
N LYS A 120 -16.15 20.67 13.55
CA LYS A 120 -15.68 22.06 13.50
C LYS A 120 -14.41 22.19 14.33
N SER A 121 -13.35 22.70 13.71
CA SER A 121 -12.12 23.12 14.39
C SER A 121 -11.93 24.62 14.28
N GLU A 122 -10.94 25.18 14.98
CA GLU A 122 -10.56 26.59 14.81
C GLU A 122 -10.07 26.90 13.39
N ALA A 123 -9.49 25.93 12.69
CA ALA A 123 -8.94 26.06 11.36
C ALA A 123 -9.96 25.80 10.23
N GLY A 124 -11.13 25.27 10.53
CA GLY A 124 -12.17 25.01 9.54
C GLY A 124 -13.12 23.88 9.91
N VAL A 125 -13.90 23.46 8.92
CA VAL A 125 -14.83 22.33 9.04
C VAL A 125 -14.23 21.15 8.30
N ALA A 126 -14.15 20.00 8.95
CA ALA A 126 -13.77 18.73 8.36
C ALA A 126 -14.97 17.77 8.35
N THR A 127 -15.07 16.94 7.33
CA THR A 127 -15.98 15.81 7.29
C THR A 127 -15.26 14.57 7.80
N VAL A 128 -15.86 13.86 8.73
CA VAL A 128 -15.36 12.61 9.31
C VAL A 128 -16.31 11.50 8.94
N ALA A 129 -15.86 10.53 8.17
CA ALA A 129 -16.59 9.32 7.84
C ALA A 129 -15.84 8.11 8.40
N TRP A 130 -16.54 7.05 8.75
CA TRP A 130 -15.88 5.83 9.24
C TRP A 130 -16.64 4.58 8.87
N ASP A 131 -15.89 3.51 8.77
CA ASP A 131 -16.43 2.16 8.67
C ASP A 131 -15.83 1.27 9.77
N LEU A 132 -16.61 0.28 10.20
CA LEU A 132 -16.22 -0.55 11.33
C LEU A 132 -15.47 -1.80 10.85
N ALA A 133 -14.52 -2.23 11.67
CA ALA A 133 -13.89 -3.53 11.48
C ALA A 133 -14.94 -4.63 11.53
N THR A 134 -14.84 -5.58 10.63
CA THR A 134 -15.80 -6.67 10.51
C THR A 134 -15.34 -7.94 11.23
N ALA A 135 -16.25 -8.86 11.45
CA ALA A 135 -15.96 -10.12 12.18
C ALA A 135 -15.08 -11.09 11.37
N ASP A 136 -14.99 -10.95 10.07
CA ASP A 136 -14.13 -11.72 9.17
C ASP A 136 -12.68 -11.24 9.11
N GLY A 137 -12.38 -10.14 9.85
CA GLY A 137 -11.03 -9.62 9.98
C GLY A 137 -10.73 -8.43 9.06
N THR A 138 -11.71 -7.93 8.27
CA THR A 138 -11.52 -6.69 7.52
C THR A 138 -11.32 -5.53 8.50
N PRO A 139 -10.22 -4.77 8.40
CA PRO A 139 -9.97 -3.65 9.29
C PRO A 139 -11.00 -2.53 9.07
N GLY A 140 -11.28 -1.80 10.13
CA GLY A 140 -12.08 -0.58 10.02
C GLY A 140 -11.25 0.58 9.50
N GLN A 141 -11.94 1.65 9.09
CA GLN A 141 -11.28 2.86 8.58
C GLN A 141 -11.93 4.13 9.10
N VAL A 142 -11.13 5.18 9.25
CA VAL A 142 -11.57 6.54 9.53
C VAL A 142 -11.06 7.42 8.41
N MET A 143 -11.96 8.12 7.75
CA MET A 143 -11.63 9.07 6.69
C MET A 143 -11.97 10.47 7.17
N VAL A 144 -11.02 11.38 7.04
CA VAL A 144 -11.22 12.79 7.35
C VAL A 144 -10.84 13.62 6.15
N SER A 145 -11.73 14.52 5.75
CA SER A 145 -11.45 15.43 4.65
C SER A 145 -11.78 16.88 5.01
N HIS A 146 -11.04 17.77 4.41
CA HIS A 146 -11.25 19.22 4.50
C HIS A 146 -11.11 19.86 3.13
N ARG A 147 -12.13 20.64 2.75
CA ARG A 147 -12.12 21.37 1.49
C ARG A 147 -11.79 22.83 1.72
N SER A 148 -10.76 23.29 1.05
CA SER A 148 -10.31 24.70 1.05
C SER A 148 -10.32 25.23 -0.39
N GLY A 149 -11.38 25.91 -0.78
CA GLY A 149 -11.58 26.41 -2.15
C GLY A 149 -11.72 25.28 -3.16
N LYS A 150 -10.73 25.13 -4.06
CA LYS A 150 -10.69 24.08 -5.09
C LYS A 150 -9.75 22.93 -4.72
N GLU A 151 -9.24 22.92 -3.53
CA GLU A 151 -8.34 21.89 -3.02
C GLU A 151 -9.05 21.08 -1.95
N GLU A 152 -8.89 19.78 -1.99
CA GLU A 152 -9.28 18.86 -0.95
C GLU A 152 -8.04 18.24 -0.29
N ARG A 153 -8.10 18.09 1.02
CA ARG A 153 -7.09 17.43 1.85
C ARG A 153 -7.75 16.29 2.56
N ARG A 154 -7.14 15.13 2.52
CA ARG A 154 -7.72 13.90 2.99
C ARG A 154 -6.72 13.11 3.82
N ALA A 155 -7.21 12.49 4.86
CA ALA A 155 -6.49 11.51 5.67
C ALA A 155 -7.36 10.28 5.84
N VAL A 156 -6.83 9.09 5.57
CA VAL A 156 -7.50 7.80 5.74
C VAL A 156 -6.67 6.95 6.68
N TYR A 157 -7.17 6.71 7.88
CA TYR A 157 -6.55 5.80 8.84
C TYR A 157 -7.26 4.45 8.81
N ILE A 158 -6.49 3.38 8.63
CA ILE A 158 -6.96 1.99 8.63
C ILE A 158 -6.43 1.31 9.89
N GLY A 159 -7.30 0.60 10.63
CA GLY A 159 -6.92 -0.09 11.84
C GLY A 159 -7.96 -1.05 12.40
N GLU A 160 -7.50 -2.16 12.98
CA GLU A 160 -8.38 -3.20 13.53
C GLU A 160 -9.24 -2.77 14.73
N LYS A 161 -8.85 -1.68 15.40
CA LYS A 161 -9.54 -1.21 16.61
C LYS A 161 -10.76 -0.33 16.36
N ILE A 162 -11.12 -0.08 15.11
CA ILE A 162 -12.27 0.77 14.75
C ILE A 162 -13.55 -0.08 14.82
N THR A 163 -14.04 -0.31 16.04
CA THR A 163 -15.20 -1.17 16.32
C THR A 163 -16.45 -0.41 16.73
N ALA A 164 -16.38 0.91 16.80
CA ALA A 164 -17.46 1.82 17.15
C ALA A 164 -17.16 3.22 16.60
N ASP A 165 -17.97 4.23 16.94
CA ASP A 165 -17.68 5.65 16.64
C ASP A 165 -16.24 6.00 17.06
N PRO A 166 -15.33 6.31 16.12
CA PRO A 166 -13.90 6.45 16.38
C PRO A 166 -13.57 7.59 17.37
N ARG A 167 -14.45 8.58 17.52
CA ARG A 167 -14.31 9.68 18.48
C ARG A 167 -14.44 9.22 19.94
N LYS A 168 -14.93 8.00 20.16
CA LYS A 168 -15.10 7.39 21.50
C LYS A 168 -14.09 6.29 21.78
N LEU A 169 -13.21 6.03 20.82
CA LEU A 169 -12.19 5.00 20.93
C LEU A 169 -10.83 5.64 21.26
N ASP A 170 -10.01 4.90 21.98
CA ASP A 170 -8.61 5.24 22.23
C ASP A 170 -7.78 4.68 21.06
N LEU A 171 -7.82 5.39 19.94
CA LEU A 171 -7.05 5.05 18.73
C LEU A 171 -5.65 5.63 18.86
N GLU A 172 -4.67 4.93 18.27
CA GLU A 172 -3.29 5.45 18.20
C GLU A 172 -3.20 6.75 17.40
N VAL A 173 -4.01 6.86 16.34
CA VAL A 173 -4.22 8.12 15.61
C VAL A 173 -5.64 8.57 15.89
N GLY A 174 -5.78 9.61 16.68
CA GLY A 174 -7.07 10.13 17.11
C GLY A 174 -7.79 10.90 16.00
N VAL A 175 -9.12 10.95 16.09
CA VAL A 175 -9.91 11.75 15.11
C VAL A 175 -9.52 13.23 15.19
N ASP A 176 -9.23 13.76 16.37
CA ASP A 176 -8.82 15.16 16.55
C ASP A 176 -7.47 15.44 15.89
N ASP A 177 -6.54 14.49 15.89
CA ASP A 177 -5.25 14.59 15.21
C ASP A 177 -5.45 14.61 13.68
N LEU A 178 -6.32 13.75 13.16
CA LEU A 178 -6.68 13.73 11.74
C LEU A 178 -7.39 15.02 11.30
N VAL A 179 -8.31 15.54 12.11
CA VAL A 179 -8.98 16.83 11.85
C VAL A 179 -7.95 17.97 11.88
N GLY A 180 -7.06 17.99 12.87
CA GLY A 180 -5.95 18.95 12.93
C GLY A 180 -5.08 18.90 11.69
N LEU A 181 -4.73 17.69 11.24
CA LEU A 181 -3.90 17.45 10.06
C LEU A 181 -4.55 17.99 8.78
N VAL A 182 -5.77 17.58 8.45
CA VAL A 182 -6.40 17.99 7.18
C VAL A 182 -6.77 19.48 7.16
N THR A 183 -6.94 20.10 8.32
CA THR A 183 -7.19 21.55 8.44
C THR A 183 -5.90 22.38 8.53
N ASP A 184 -4.73 21.73 8.63
CA ASP A 184 -3.43 22.45 8.64
C ASP A 184 -3.20 23.14 7.30
N PRO A 185 -3.02 24.45 7.25
CA PRO A 185 -2.84 25.20 6.00
C PRO A 185 -1.55 24.85 5.25
N ARG A 186 -0.60 24.16 5.89
CA ARG A 186 0.65 23.68 5.26
C ARG A 186 0.43 22.40 4.46
N LEU A 187 -0.57 21.62 4.84
CA LEU A 187 -0.96 20.42 4.09
C LEU A 187 -1.70 20.85 2.83
N GLY A 188 -1.18 20.53 1.67
CA GLY A 188 -1.78 20.90 0.39
C GLY A 188 -0.88 20.56 -0.80
N THR A 189 -1.37 20.79 -2.01
CA THR A 189 -0.57 20.64 -3.25
C THR A 189 0.58 21.64 -3.32
N ARG A 190 0.56 22.65 -2.44
CA ARG A 190 1.63 23.64 -2.28
C ARG A 190 2.01 23.77 -0.82
N THR A 191 3.31 23.89 -0.57
CA THR A 191 3.87 24.00 0.77
C THR A 191 4.92 25.13 0.87
N THR A 192 5.45 25.34 2.07
CA THR A 192 6.47 26.36 2.30
C THR A 192 7.85 25.89 1.83
N ALA A 193 8.76 26.82 1.54
CA ALA A 193 10.15 26.51 1.20
C ALA A 193 10.91 25.81 2.35
N LYS A 194 10.41 25.88 3.57
CA LYS A 194 10.94 25.15 4.72
C LYS A 194 10.51 23.69 4.66
N MET A 195 9.23 23.44 4.38
CA MET A 195 8.70 22.08 4.31
C MET A 195 9.24 21.29 3.10
N THR A 196 9.50 21.93 1.95
CA THR A 196 10.17 21.25 0.82
C THR A 196 11.61 20.81 1.11
N LYS A 197 12.15 21.16 2.27
CA LYS A 197 13.48 20.75 2.75
C LYS A 197 13.38 19.92 4.03
N ALA A 198 12.18 19.57 4.43
CA ALA A 198 11.98 18.66 5.53
C ALA A 198 12.72 17.36 5.23
N GLN A 199 13.36 16.80 6.23
CA GLN A 199 13.95 15.47 6.18
C GLN A 199 13.26 14.65 7.25
N VAL A 200 12.66 13.56 6.82
CA VAL A 200 12.00 12.59 7.69
C VAL A 200 12.87 11.34 7.73
N GLU A 201 13.28 10.96 8.94
CA GLU A 201 14.09 9.74 9.10
C GLU A 201 13.30 8.52 8.60
N GLY A 202 13.93 7.70 7.77
CA GLY A 202 13.29 6.52 7.18
C GLY A 202 12.36 6.82 6.01
N PHE A 203 12.09 8.10 5.67
CA PHE A 203 11.32 8.42 4.48
C PHE A 203 12.17 8.11 3.24
N PRO A 204 11.60 7.38 2.26
CA PRO A 204 12.30 7.16 1.00
C PRO A 204 12.52 8.53 0.33
N SER A 205 13.78 9.02 0.31
CA SER A 205 14.10 10.26 -0.41
C SER A 205 13.72 10.11 -1.87
N GLU A 206 13.31 11.22 -2.54
CA GLU A 206 13.10 11.24 -3.99
C GLU A 206 14.34 10.60 -4.66
N GLY A 207 14.18 9.44 -5.28
CA GLY A 207 15.29 8.59 -5.75
C GLY A 207 15.93 7.69 -4.68
N ALA A 208 15.45 7.71 -3.43
CA ALA A 208 15.91 6.80 -2.37
C ALA A 208 14.77 5.91 -1.83
N ASN A 209 13.92 5.41 -2.68
CA ASN A 209 13.59 4.00 -2.58
C ASN A 209 14.92 3.28 -2.80
N GLY A 210 15.82 3.28 -1.78
CA GLY A 210 17.20 2.83 -1.80
C GLY A 210 17.82 2.79 -3.20
N GLU A 211 18.26 3.96 -3.77
CA GLU A 211 18.86 4.07 -5.09
C GLU A 211 17.92 4.01 -6.30
N GLY A 212 16.93 4.89 -6.42
CA GLY A 212 16.23 5.13 -7.71
C GLY A 212 15.55 3.93 -8.37
N GLU A 213 14.69 4.20 -9.31
CA GLU A 213 14.19 3.15 -10.20
C GLU A 213 15.33 2.60 -11.03
N VAL A 214 15.46 1.29 -11.07
CA VAL A 214 16.39 0.59 -11.96
C VAL A 214 15.63 -0.12 -13.06
N ALA A 215 16.30 -0.35 -14.18
CA ALA A 215 15.71 -1.13 -15.26
C ALA A 215 15.30 -2.51 -14.75
N LEU A 216 14.10 -2.93 -15.13
CA LEU A 216 13.57 -4.24 -14.80
C LEU A 216 14.53 -5.35 -15.24
N THR A 217 14.71 -6.35 -14.39
CA THR A 217 15.49 -7.57 -14.66
C THR A 217 14.67 -8.82 -14.37
N ALA A 218 15.11 -9.97 -14.85
CA ALA A 218 14.44 -11.23 -14.52
C ALA A 218 14.36 -11.48 -13.01
N GLY A 219 15.43 -11.18 -12.27
CA GLY A 219 15.42 -11.28 -10.80
C GLY A 219 14.42 -10.33 -10.16
N ALA A 220 14.32 -9.11 -10.68
CA ALA A 220 13.36 -8.12 -10.19
C ALA A 220 11.90 -8.58 -10.42
N ILE A 221 11.60 -9.20 -11.57
CA ILE A 221 10.28 -9.81 -11.82
C ILE A 221 9.99 -10.90 -10.77
N ALA A 222 10.96 -11.78 -10.50
CA ALA A 222 10.80 -12.84 -9.49
C ALA A 222 10.50 -12.27 -8.10
N ALA A 223 11.23 -11.23 -7.68
CA ALA A 223 11.00 -10.57 -6.40
C ALA A 223 9.62 -9.90 -6.34
N GLY A 224 9.22 -9.19 -7.40
CA GLY A 224 7.91 -8.56 -7.51
C GLY A 224 6.76 -9.58 -7.44
N LEU A 225 6.89 -10.73 -8.09
CA LEU A 225 5.89 -11.80 -7.99
C LEU A 225 5.75 -12.31 -6.55
N LEU A 226 6.83 -12.50 -5.81
CA LEU A 226 6.76 -12.95 -4.41
C LEU A 226 6.13 -11.91 -3.46
N GLU A 227 6.03 -10.66 -3.86
CA GLU A 227 5.35 -9.60 -3.09
C GLU A 227 3.85 -9.61 -3.30
N THR A 228 3.35 -10.26 -4.35
CA THR A 228 1.92 -10.40 -4.59
C THR A 228 1.37 -11.64 -3.85
N GLU A 229 0.17 -11.51 -3.28
CA GLU A 229 -0.46 -12.60 -2.53
C GLU A 229 -0.65 -13.85 -3.40
N ALA A 230 -1.04 -13.66 -4.66
CA ALA A 230 -1.30 -14.73 -5.61
C ALA A 230 -0.07 -15.61 -5.92
N TYR A 231 1.16 -15.15 -5.65
CA TYR A 231 2.40 -15.82 -6.02
C TYR A 231 3.40 -16.00 -4.87
N ALA A 232 3.01 -15.67 -3.65
CA ALA A 232 3.86 -15.77 -2.46
C ALA A 232 4.34 -17.21 -2.18
N ASP A 233 3.70 -18.22 -2.75
CA ASP A 233 3.98 -19.65 -2.57
C ASP A 233 4.94 -20.24 -3.62
N ILE A 234 5.55 -19.43 -4.49
CA ILE A 234 6.50 -19.92 -5.50
C ILE A 234 7.80 -20.37 -4.81
N ASP A 235 8.19 -21.62 -5.04
CA ASP A 235 9.38 -22.25 -4.44
C ASP A 235 10.69 -21.87 -5.17
N SER A 236 10.64 -21.72 -6.48
CA SER A 236 11.84 -21.50 -7.30
C SER A 236 11.56 -20.74 -8.58
N PHE A 237 12.58 -20.05 -9.09
CA PHE A 237 12.53 -19.32 -10.35
C PHE A 237 13.64 -19.72 -11.30
N GLU A 238 13.30 -19.80 -12.57
CA GLU A 238 14.22 -19.96 -13.70
C GLU A 238 13.98 -18.84 -14.71
N LYS A 239 14.99 -18.54 -15.55
CA LYS A 239 14.80 -17.60 -16.65
C LYS A 239 13.84 -18.18 -17.69
N ALA A 240 12.83 -17.39 -18.04
CA ALA A 240 11.92 -17.79 -19.13
C ALA A 240 12.61 -17.73 -20.49
N ASP A 241 12.28 -18.67 -21.38
CA ASP A 241 12.55 -18.50 -22.80
C ASP A 241 11.56 -17.49 -23.38
N ALA A 242 12.04 -16.27 -23.60
CA ALA A 242 11.24 -15.15 -24.08
C ALA A 242 11.49 -14.85 -25.58
N ALA A 243 12.20 -15.73 -26.31
CA ALA A 243 12.61 -15.49 -27.72
C ALA A 243 11.40 -15.24 -28.64
N ASP A 244 10.30 -15.92 -28.39
CA ASP A 244 9.05 -15.78 -29.18
C ASP A 244 8.39 -14.41 -28.99
N TYR A 245 8.70 -13.67 -27.92
CA TYR A 245 8.10 -12.37 -27.60
C TYR A 245 8.89 -11.19 -28.17
N GLY A 246 9.93 -11.47 -28.94
CA GLY A 246 10.69 -10.48 -29.70
C GLY A 246 11.99 -10.02 -29.02
N LYS A 247 12.72 -9.15 -29.73
CA LYS A 247 14.01 -8.68 -29.28
C LYS A 247 13.86 -7.82 -28.02
N GLY A 248 14.62 -8.17 -26.99
CA GLY A 248 14.62 -7.46 -25.71
C GLY A 248 13.57 -7.95 -24.72
N ALA A 249 12.75 -8.95 -25.09
CA ALA A 249 11.87 -9.61 -24.14
C ALA A 249 12.68 -10.51 -23.19
N PHE A 250 12.27 -10.55 -21.93
CA PHE A 250 12.84 -11.40 -20.91
C PHE A 250 11.80 -11.67 -19.82
N GLY A 251 12.04 -12.66 -18.98
CA GLY A 251 11.10 -13.02 -17.93
C GLY A 251 11.58 -14.16 -17.06
N VAL A 252 10.67 -14.69 -16.28
CA VAL A 252 10.90 -15.80 -15.35
C VAL A 252 9.81 -16.85 -15.48
N VAL A 253 10.15 -18.07 -15.05
CA VAL A 253 9.20 -19.15 -14.78
C VAL A 253 9.33 -19.48 -13.30
N GLY A 254 8.27 -19.26 -12.53
CA GLY A 254 8.15 -19.68 -11.16
C GLY A 254 7.51 -21.07 -11.07
N THR A 255 7.97 -21.92 -10.16
CA THR A 255 7.40 -23.24 -9.90
C THR A 255 6.88 -23.28 -8.47
N ARG A 256 5.63 -23.73 -8.30
CA ARG A 256 4.95 -23.91 -7.00
C ARG A 256 5.12 -25.33 -6.46
N PRO A 257 4.86 -25.55 -5.16
CA PRO A 257 4.95 -26.88 -4.53
C PRO A 257 4.08 -27.97 -5.18
N ASP A 258 2.94 -27.59 -5.76
CA ASP A 258 2.01 -28.48 -6.45
C ASP A 258 2.45 -28.85 -7.88
N GLY A 259 3.57 -28.28 -8.35
CA GLY A 259 4.10 -28.44 -9.69
C GLY A 259 3.45 -27.54 -10.75
N SER A 260 2.56 -26.63 -10.36
CA SER A 260 2.08 -25.57 -11.24
C SER A 260 3.19 -24.58 -11.53
N THR A 261 3.10 -23.91 -12.67
CA THR A 261 4.09 -22.92 -13.08
C THR A 261 3.46 -21.58 -13.43
N VAL A 262 4.16 -20.51 -13.10
CA VAL A 262 3.81 -19.14 -13.48
C VAL A 262 4.92 -18.60 -14.36
N THR A 263 4.59 -18.19 -15.57
CA THR A 263 5.52 -17.52 -16.49
C THR A 263 5.17 -16.06 -16.58
N ALA A 264 6.11 -15.17 -16.26
CA ALA A 264 5.95 -13.73 -16.36
C ALA A 264 7.01 -13.16 -17.31
N ILE A 265 6.56 -12.44 -18.35
CA ILE A 265 7.44 -11.92 -19.42
C ILE A 265 7.17 -10.44 -19.64
N HIS A 266 8.23 -9.65 -19.55
CA HIS A 266 8.27 -8.28 -20.03
C HIS A 266 8.76 -8.25 -21.47
N ALA A 267 7.99 -7.62 -22.37
CA ALA A 267 8.37 -7.41 -23.75
C ALA A 267 8.28 -5.93 -24.12
N PRO A 268 9.31 -5.32 -24.68
CA PRO A 268 9.24 -3.93 -25.15
C PRO A 268 8.14 -3.69 -26.18
N ARG A 269 7.78 -4.73 -26.91
CA ARG A 269 6.70 -4.70 -27.92
C ARG A 269 6.27 -6.09 -28.30
N LEU A 270 4.97 -6.32 -28.40
CA LEU A 270 4.37 -7.50 -29.02
C LEU A 270 3.88 -7.18 -30.45
N SER A 271 3.93 -8.17 -31.33
CA SER A 271 3.30 -8.07 -32.64
C SER A 271 1.77 -8.08 -32.52
N ALA A 272 1.08 -7.56 -33.54
CA ALA A 272 -0.38 -7.57 -33.57
C ALA A 272 -0.99 -9.01 -33.53
N GLU A 273 -0.22 -10.02 -33.89
CA GLU A 273 -0.67 -11.43 -33.78
C GLU A 273 -0.54 -11.94 -32.34
N GLN A 274 0.50 -11.51 -31.60
CA GLN A 274 0.72 -11.89 -30.18
C GLN A 274 -0.23 -11.17 -29.22
N GLN A 275 -0.78 -10.04 -29.63
CA GLN A 275 -1.82 -9.31 -28.89
C GLN A 275 -3.22 -9.89 -29.11
N LYS A 276 -3.37 -10.84 -30.01
CA LYS A 276 -4.66 -11.52 -30.27
C LYS A 276 -4.74 -12.81 -29.49
N CYS A 277 -5.93 -13.07 -29.02
CA CYS A 277 -6.25 -14.35 -28.41
C CYS A 277 -5.85 -15.54 -29.31
N PRO A 278 -5.00 -16.44 -28.82
CA PRO A 278 -4.68 -17.67 -29.55
C PRO A 278 -5.93 -18.56 -29.75
N LYS A 279 -6.09 -19.14 -30.92
CA LYS A 279 -7.27 -20.00 -31.26
C LYS A 279 -7.47 -21.18 -30.28
N ARG A 280 -6.43 -21.56 -29.52
CA ARG A 280 -6.48 -22.64 -28.55
C ARG A 280 -7.12 -22.24 -27.24
N LEU A 281 -7.27 -20.93 -26.97
CA LEU A 281 -7.82 -20.39 -25.73
C LEU A 281 -9.25 -19.91 -25.93
N THR A 282 -10.05 -20.01 -24.89
CA THR A 282 -11.26 -19.21 -24.72
C THR A 282 -10.81 -17.86 -24.20
N CYS A 283 -11.32 -16.75 -24.75
CA CYS A 283 -10.84 -15.43 -24.32
C CYS A 283 -11.98 -14.47 -24.03
N SER A 284 -11.72 -13.59 -23.06
CA SER A 284 -12.40 -12.32 -22.90
C SER A 284 -11.55 -11.17 -23.46
N LYS A 285 -12.18 -10.05 -23.77
CA LYS A 285 -11.48 -8.83 -24.15
C LYS A 285 -11.15 -8.07 -22.89
N GLY A 286 -9.86 -7.80 -22.65
CA GLY A 286 -9.43 -6.91 -21.58
C GLY A 286 -9.77 -5.43 -21.86
N ASP A 287 -9.74 -4.60 -20.82
CA ASP A 287 -10.01 -3.16 -20.90
C ASP A 287 -8.92 -2.37 -21.65
N THR A 288 -7.73 -2.97 -21.78
CA THR A 288 -6.57 -2.43 -22.52
C THR A 288 -6.30 -3.22 -23.80
N ASP A 289 -5.27 -2.83 -24.56
CA ASP A 289 -4.81 -3.62 -25.72
C ASP A 289 -4.23 -4.97 -25.23
N GLY A 290 -5.03 -6.04 -25.39
CA GLY A 290 -4.69 -7.38 -24.92
C GLY A 290 -5.89 -8.30 -24.77
N TYR A 291 -5.71 -9.40 -24.04
CA TYR A 291 -6.74 -10.41 -23.79
C TYR A 291 -6.47 -11.19 -22.50
N ASP A 292 -7.52 -11.78 -21.94
CA ASP A 292 -7.44 -12.85 -20.97
C ASP A 292 -7.90 -14.13 -21.65
N GLY A 293 -7.10 -15.18 -21.56
CA GLY A 293 -7.35 -16.42 -22.25
C GLY A 293 -7.14 -17.64 -21.36
N TRP A 294 -7.96 -18.65 -21.50
CA TRP A 294 -7.87 -19.86 -20.68
C TRP A 294 -8.26 -21.15 -21.42
N THR A 295 -7.80 -22.26 -20.86
CA THR A 295 -8.22 -23.63 -21.13
C THR A 295 -8.35 -24.38 -19.82
N GLU A 296 -8.65 -25.69 -19.84
CA GLU A 296 -8.79 -26.51 -18.64
C GLU A 296 -7.59 -26.51 -17.68
N GLY A 297 -6.38 -26.23 -18.15
CA GLY A 297 -5.16 -26.28 -17.29
C GLY A 297 -4.19 -25.14 -17.59
N SER A 298 -4.62 -24.10 -18.29
CA SER A 298 -3.77 -22.93 -18.57
C SER A 298 -4.61 -21.67 -18.62
N ALA A 299 -4.13 -20.63 -17.97
CA ALA A 299 -4.66 -19.28 -18.10
C ALA A 299 -3.52 -18.31 -18.47
N GLU A 300 -3.83 -17.29 -19.25
CA GLU A 300 -2.85 -16.31 -19.73
C GLU A 300 -3.50 -14.93 -19.83
N THR A 301 -2.84 -13.91 -19.30
CA THR A 301 -3.20 -12.51 -19.54
C THR A 301 -2.10 -11.82 -20.34
N VAL A 302 -2.50 -10.98 -21.27
CA VAL A 302 -1.63 -10.12 -22.07
C VAL A 302 -2.15 -8.71 -22.00
N ARG A 303 -1.29 -7.76 -21.65
CA ARG A 303 -1.61 -6.33 -21.64
C ARG A 303 -0.48 -5.55 -22.29
N CYS A 304 -0.82 -4.57 -23.11
CA CYS A 304 0.13 -3.62 -23.68
C CYS A 304 -0.19 -2.22 -23.19
N TYR A 305 0.82 -1.55 -22.68
CA TYR A 305 0.75 -0.21 -22.13
C TYR A 305 1.43 0.78 -23.08
N PRO A 306 0.75 1.87 -23.46
CA PRO A 306 1.37 2.91 -24.27
C PRO A 306 2.48 3.63 -23.48
N ALA A 307 3.37 4.32 -24.20
CA ALA A 307 4.33 5.21 -23.54
C ALA A 307 3.59 6.36 -22.85
N GLU A 308 3.93 6.62 -21.60
CA GLU A 308 3.34 7.67 -20.80
C GLU A 308 4.43 8.41 -20.00
N GLY A 309 4.51 9.74 -20.19
CA GLY A 309 5.56 10.56 -19.57
C GLY A 309 6.95 10.09 -19.98
N GLU A 310 7.79 9.74 -19.02
CA GLU A 310 9.14 9.19 -19.23
C GLU A 310 9.15 7.67 -19.43
N ARG A 311 8.03 7.00 -19.20
CA ARG A 311 7.89 5.55 -19.33
C ARG A 311 7.81 5.14 -20.79
N SER A 312 8.61 4.14 -21.16
CA SER A 312 8.54 3.51 -22.48
C SER A 312 7.33 2.61 -22.58
N ALA A 313 6.74 2.51 -23.79
CA ALA A 313 5.72 1.51 -24.05
C ALA A 313 6.27 0.09 -23.81
N PHE A 314 5.47 -0.78 -23.21
CA PHE A 314 5.81 -2.18 -23.00
C PHE A 314 4.57 -3.07 -23.04
N CYS A 315 4.77 -4.37 -23.12
CA CYS A 315 3.73 -5.38 -22.96
C CYS A 315 4.13 -6.37 -21.87
N GLY A 316 3.18 -6.72 -21.01
CA GLY A 316 3.29 -7.79 -20.03
C GLY A 316 2.54 -9.03 -20.49
N VAL A 317 3.11 -10.21 -20.23
CA VAL A 317 2.47 -11.51 -20.41
C VAL A 317 2.63 -12.28 -19.11
N VAL A 318 1.53 -12.68 -18.49
CA VAL A 318 1.56 -13.59 -17.33
C VAL A 318 0.74 -14.82 -17.68
N ARG A 319 1.32 -16.00 -17.49
CA ARG A 319 0.69 -17.28 -17.77
C ARG A 319 0.83 -18.21 -16.58
N GLN A 320 -0.25 -18.85 -16.20
CA GLN A 320 -0.24 -19.95 -15.24
C GLN A 320 -0.57 -21.25 -15.93
N GLN A 321 0.17 -22.30 -15.58
CA GLN A 321 -0.10 -23.68 -16.03
C GLN A 321 -0.19 -24.57 -14.79
N ALA A 322 -1.27 -25.33 -14.71
CA ALA A 322 -1.48 -26.29 -13.63
C ALA A 322 -1.31 -27.73 -14.15
N PRO A 323 -0.85 -28.66 -13.32
CA PRO A 323 -0.74 -30.08 -13.68
C PRO A 323 -2.11 -30.77 -13.85
N ALA A 324 -3.17 -30.16 -13.30
CA ALA A 324 -4.56 -30.58 -13.42
C ALA A 324 -5.45 -29.43 -13.93
N PRO A 325 -6.62 -29.70 -14.48
CA PRO A 325 -7.59 -28.67 -14.83
C PRO A 325 -7.91 -27.77 -13.64
N PHE A 326 -8.02 -26.46 -13.87
CA PHE A 326 -8.54 -25.52 -12.86
C PHE A 326 -9.99 -25.94 -12.52
N PRO A 327 -10.36 -26.04 -11.26
CA PRO A 327 -11.76 -26.14 -10.87
C PRO A 327 -12.54 -24.95 -11.45
N GLY A 328 -13.78 -25.20 -11.92
CA GLY A 328 -14.54 -24.19 -12.67
C GLY A 328 -14.83 -22.91 -11.88
N ASP A 329 -14.82 -22.99 -10.56
CA ASP A 329 -15.07 -21.84 -9.65
C ASP A 329 -13.79 -21.05 -9.36
N ASP A 330 -12.60 -21.57 -9.68
CA ASP A 330 -11.30 -20.92 -9.38
C ASP A 330 -10.78 -20.07 -10.55
N LEU A 331 -11.46 -20.05 -11.70
CA LEU A 331 -10.97 -19.34 -12.88
C LEU A 331 -10.88 -17.82 -12.67
N ASP A 332 -11.86 -17.23 -12.02
CA ASP A 332 -11.87 -15.79 -11.76
C ASP A 332 -10.75 -15.40 -10.80
N GLU A 333 -10.45 -16.23 -9.80
CA GLU A 333 -9.32 -16.04 -8.88
C GLU A 333 -7.98 -16.17 -9.63
N VAL A 334 -7.86 -17.18 -10.52
CA VAL A 334 -6.65 -17.33 -11.35
C VAL A 334 -6.45 -16.13 -12.26
N LEU A 335 -7.50 -15.63 -12.92
CA LEU A 335 -7.41 -14.48 -13.81
C LEU A 335 -7.05 -13.20 -13.03
N SER A 336 -7.62 -12.99 -11.84
CA SER A 336 -7.26 -11.89 -10.95
C SER A 336 -5.78 -11.96 -10.57
N GLY A 337 -5.29 -13.13 -10.17
CA GLY A 337 -3.87 -13.33 -9.86
C GLY A 337 -2.95 -13.04 -11.06
N LEU A 338 -3.37 -13.38 -12.28
CA LEU A 338 -2.59 -13.03 -13.47
C LEU A 338 -2.50 -11.50 -13.68
N GLU A 339 -3.55 -10.76 -13.39
CA GLU A 339 -3.53 -9.30 -13.46
C GLU A 339 -2.60 -8.70 -12.40
N GLU A 340 -2.63 -9.20 -11.17
CA GLU A 340 -1.66 -8.80 -10.12
C GLU A 340 -0.22 -9.06 -10.56
N GLY A 341 0.06 -10.18 -11.22
CA GLY A 341 1.39 -10.50 -11.75
C GLY A 341 1.90 -9.54 -12.83
N LEU A 342 1.01 -8.80 -13.50
CA LEU A 342 1.43 -7.77 -14.46
C LEU A 342 2.13 -6.58 -13.78
N GLU A 343 1.83 -6.30 -12.52
CA GLU A 343 2.48 -5.21 -11.77
C GLU A 343 3.98 -5.45 -11.61
N ALA A 344 4.41 -6.72 -11.48
CA ALA A 344 5.82 -7.08 -11.44
C ALA A 344 6.57 -6.87 -12.78
N LEU A 345 5.87 -6.52 -13.86
CA LEU A 345 6.42 -6.38 -15.21
C LEU A 345 6.62 -4.92 -15.64
N TRP A 346 6.44 -3.94 -14.75
CA TRP A 346 6.70 -2.54 -15.07
C TRP A 346 8.16 -2.33 -15.47
N PRO A 347 8.47 -1.44 -16.45
CA PRO A 347 9.81 -1.31 -17.04
C PRO A 347 10.86 -0.82 -16.06
N THR A 348 10.45 -0.21 -14.96
CA THR A 348 11.28 0.20 -13.85
C THR A 348 10.72 -0.34 -12.53
N ILE A 349 11.60 -0.63 -11.60
CA ILE A 349 11.26 -1.24 -10.31
C ILE A 349 12.17 -0.65 -9.23
N PRO A 350 11.71 -0.55 -7.97
CA PRO A 350 12.56 -0.13 -6.87
C PRO A 350 13.86 -0.95 -6.78
N ALA A 351 14.99 -0.27 -6.57
CA ALA A 351 16.30 -0.91 -6.59
C ALA A 351 16.49 -1.97 -5.49
N ASP A 352 15.79 -1.85 -4.36
CA ASP A 352 15.80 -2.84 -3.29
C ASP A 352 15.07 -4.14 -3.70
N THR A 353 13.95 -4.05 -4.41
CA THR A 353 13.27 -5.20 -5.02
C THR A 353 14.19 -5.85 -6.06
N ALA A 354 14.86 -5.08 -6.90
CA ALA A 354 15.82 -5.60 -7.85
C ALA A 354 16.98 -6.35 -7.16
N ARG A 355 17.53 -5.81 -6.06
CA ARG A 355 18.59 -6.48 -5.28
C ARG A 355 18.13 -7.79 -4.64
N ARG A 356 16.90 -7.82 -4.08
CA ARG A 356 16.33 -9.06 -3.54
C ARG A 356 16.19 -10.13 -4.62
N GLY A 357 15.89 -9.74 -5.84
CA GLY A 357 15.71 -10.63 -6.97
C GLY A 357 17.00 -11.23 -7.52
N GLU A 358 18.19 -10.63 -7.31
CA GLU A 358 19.45 -11.12 -7.89
C GLU A 358 19.80 -12.57 -7.50
N SER A 359 19.37 -13.01 -6.32
CA SER A 359 19.61 -14.38 -5.82
C SER A 359 18.49 -15.36 -6.14
N LEU A 360 17.36 -14.90 -6.66
CA LEU A 360 16.17 -15.72 -6.87
C LEU A 360 16.19 -16.48 -8.21
N VAL A 361 16.87 -15.95 -9.20
CA VAL A 361 16.91 -16.54 -10.55
C VAL A 361 18.29 -17.10 -10.84
N GLY A 362 18.36 -18.42 -10.93
CA GLY A 362 19.60 -19.18 -11.20
C GLY A 362 20.09 -19.11 -12.66
#